data_d2e19f6e4549d903d4f011b57be59f07
#
_entry.id   d2e19f6e4549d903d4f011b57be59f07
#
_cell.length_a   1.000
_cell.length_b   1.000
_cell.length_c   1.000
_cell.angle_alpha   90.00
_cell.angle_beta   90.00
_cell.angle_gamma   90.00
#
_symmetry.space_group_name_H-M   'P 1'
#
loop_
_entity.id
_entity.type
_entity.pdbx_description
1 polymer ?
#
loop_
_entity_poly.entity_id
_entity_poly.type
_entity_poly.pdbx_seq_one_letter_code
_entity_poly.pdbx_strand_id
1 'polypeptide(L)'
;MKKMTMKKYVVTVCQEVKYMIVCAALLLAFFTTVNAAEKEAPEKIIRVGALGDTFNYVTEKGMRKGYSYELLETLAGYTGWKFEYVACNWTDCFEKLQNGEIDILGDIAYTEERTDRMLFSDEPMGIEKYYLYADFLSDDISS
;
A
#
# COMPACT_ATOMS: atom_id res chain seq x y z
N MET A 1 -15.10 65.85 -34.14
CA MET A 1 -14.04 65.21 -33.35
C MET A 1 -14.50 64.08 -32.41
N LYS A 2 -15.79 63.84 -32.13
CA LYS A 2 -16.27 62.81 -31.20
C LYS A 2 -16.34 61.38 -31.79
N LYS A 3 -16.51 61.21 -33.12
CA LYS A 3 -16.67 59.88 -33.76
C LYS A 3 -15.39 59.05 -33.79
N MET A 4 -14.19 59.63 -33.77
CA MET A 4 -12.92 58.89 -33.85
C MET A 4 -12.54 58.27 -32.52
N THR A 5 -12.98 58.82 -31.40
CA THR A 5 -12.71 58.29 -30.04
C THR A 5 -13.51 57.02 -29.72
N MET A 6 -14.78 56.97 -30.15
CA MET A 6 -15.64 55.79 -29.96
C MET A 6 -15.14 54.56 -30.73
N LYS A 7 -14.68 54.72 -31.97
CA LYS A 7 -14.17 53.62 -32.76
C LYS A 7 -12.90 52.97 -32.16
N LYS A 8 -11.99 53.82 -31.60
CA LYS A 8 -10.81 53.30 -30.90
C LYS A 8 -11.20 52.53 -29.63
N TYR A 9 -12.15 53.03 -28.85
CA TYR A 9 -12.62 52.41 -27.64
C TYR A 9 -13.25 51.03 -27.92
N VAL A 10 -14.13 50.92 -28.92
CA VAL A 10 -14.75 49.66 -29.32
C VAL A 10 -13.71 48.65 -29.80
N VAL A 11 -12.70 49.02 -30.54
CA VAL A 11 -11.62 48.15 -31.00
C VAL A 11 -10.78 47.65 -29.81
N THR A 12 -10.46 48.51 -28.86
CA THR A 12 -9.68 48.10 -27.67
C THR A 12 -10.45 47.13 -26.80
N VAL A 13 -11.74 47.39 -26.52
CA VAL A 13 -12.61 46.50 -25.74
C VAL A 13 -12.76 45.12 -26.44
N CYS A 14 -12.92 45.12 -27.75
CA CYS A 14 -13.02 43.85 -28.52
C CYS A 14 -11.71 43.05 -28.47
N GLN A 15 -10.55 43.71 -28.37
CA GLN A 15 -9.25 43.07 -28.27
C GLN A 15 -9.05 42.46 -26.86
N GLU A 16 -9.41 43.16 -25.81
CA GLU A 16 -9.38 42.66 -24.43
C GLU A 16 -10.28 41.43 -24.25
N VAL A 17 -11.49 41.47 -24.78
CA VAL A 17 -12.42 40.32 -24.74
C VAL A 17 -11.85 39.10 -25.46
N LYS A 18 -11.16 39.26 -26.61
CA LYS A 18 -10.48 38.17 -27.29
C LYS A 18 -9.37 37.53 -26.45
N TYR A 19 -8.55 38.34 -25.78
CA TYR A 19 -7.51 37.83 -24.90
C TYR A 19 -8.09 37.07 -23.70
N MET A 20 -9.15 37.54 -23.10
CA MET A 20 -9.87 36.85 -22.03
C MET A 20 -10.41 35.48 -22.46
N ILE A 21 -11.00 35.40 -23.66
CA ILE A 21 -11.50 34.13 -24.19
C ILE A 21 -10.35 33.14 -24.46
N VAL A 22 -9.25 33.62 -25.03
CA VAL A 22 -8.06 32.77 -25.29
C VAL A 22 -7.45 32.28 -23.97
N CYS A 23 -7.32 33.16 -22.96
CA CYS A 23 -6.82 32.75 -21.66
C CYS A 23 -7.75 31.73 -20.97
N ALA A 24 -9.05 31.92 -21.04
CA ALA A 24 -10.03 30.98 -20.50
C ALA A 24 -9.97 29.61 -21.23
N ALA A 25 -9.81 29.62 -22.55
CA ALA A 25 -9.65 28.37 -23.32
C ALA A 25 -8.35 27.63 -22.98
N LEU A 26 -7.24 28.36 -22.76
CA LEU A 26 -5.96 27.77 -22.35
C LEU A 26 -6.04 27.20 -20.93
N LEU A 27 -6.73 27.86 -20.01
CA LEU A 27 -6.97 27.34 -18.65
C LEU A 27 -7.84 26.07 -18.68
N LEU A 28 -8.89 26.05 -19.48
CA LEU A 28 -9.72 24.85 -19.66
C LEU A 28 -8.93 23.71 -20.28
N ALA A 29 -8.07 23.94 -21.27
CA ALA A 29 -7.20 22.94 -21.85
C ALA A 29 -6.19 22.41 -20.85
N PHE A 30 -5.67 23.25 -19.96
CA PHE A 30 -4.76 22.84 -18.89
C PHE A 30 -5.47 21.95 -17.86
N PHE A 31 -6.69 22.27 -17.48
CA PHE A 31 -7.52 21.45 -16.58
C PHE A 31 -7.84 20.07 -17.15
N THR A 32 -8.08 19.96 -18.46
CA THR A 32 -8.36 18.67 -19.11
C THR A 32 -7.12 17.79 -19.20
N THR A 33 -5.92 18.37 -19.36
CA THR A 33 -4.65 17.58 -19.40
C THR A 33 -4.25 17.06 -18.02
N VAL A 34 -4.52 17.79 -16.95
CA VAL A 34 -4.22 17.34 -15.57
C VAL A 34 -5.10 16.16 -15.18
N ASN A 35 -6.39 16.14 -15.54
CA ASN A 35 -7.30 15.04 -15.26
C ASN A 35 -7.06 13.78 -16.14
N ALA A 36 -6.38 13.90 -17.28
CA ALA A 36 -6.08 12.77 -18.15
C ALA A 36 -4.81 12.00 -17.75
N ALA A 37 -4.02 12.52 -16.82
CA ALA A 37 -2.73 11.92 -16.42
C ALA A 37 -2.86 10.87 -15.29
N GLU A 38 -4.00 10.79 -14.62
CA GLU A 38 -4.27 9.78 -13.59
C GLU A 38 -4.93 8.53 -14.21
N LYS A 39 -4.20 7.91 -15.14
CA LYS A 39 -4.52 6.54 -15.52
C LYS A 39 -4.04 5.68 -14.36
N GLU A 40 -4.96 5.31 -13.47
CA GLU A 40 -4.69 4.35 -12.40
C GLU A 40 -3.97 3.15 -13.01
N ALA A 41 -2.73 2.92 -12.55
CA ALA A 41 -2.04 1.68 -12.87
C ALA A 41 -2.94 0.52 -12.39
N PRO A 42 -3.02 -0.60 -13.12
CA PRO A 42 -3.86 -1.71 -12.70
C PRO A 42 -3.50 -2.08 -11.26
N GLU A 43 -4.50 -2.06 -10.39
CA GLU A 43 -4.36 -2.33 -8.97
C GLU A 43 -3.79 -3.75 -8.81
N LYS A 44 -2.60 -3.84 -8.23
CA LYS A 44 -1.95 -5.13 -8.01
C LYS A 44 -2.47 -5.75 -6.73
N ILE A 45 -3.22 -6.83 -6.84
CA ILE A 45 -3.70 -7.61 -5.72
C ILE A 45 -2.61 -8.62 -5.33
N ILE A 46 -2.28 -8.68 -4.04
CA ILE A 46 -1.32 -9.59 -3.43
C ILE A 46 -2.06 -10.42 -2.38
N ARG A 47 -2.05 -11.74 -2.52
CA ARG A 47 -2.69 -12.66 -1.59
C ARG A 47 -1.73 -13.00 -0.46
N VAL A 48 -2.16 -12.78 0.77
CA VAL A 48 -1.36 -12.95 1.99
C VAL A 48 -1.92 -14.09 2.82
N GLY A 49 -1.08 -15.06 3.17
CA GLY A 49 -1.45 -16.09 4.13
C GLY A 49 -1.64 -15.49 5.53
N ALA A 50 -2.77 -15.79 6.16
CA ALA A 50 -3.13 -15.29 7.48
C ALA A 50 -3.32 -16.47 8.45
N LEU A 51 -2.34 -16.66 9.33
CA LEU A 51 -2.30 -17.77 10.31
C LEU A 51 -3.31 -17.58 11.46
N GLY A 52 -3.81 -16.37 11.66
CA GLY A 52 -4.74 -16.07 12.76
C GLY A 52 -4.08 -16.02 14.14
N ASP A 53 -2.79 -15.77 14.18
CA ASP A 53 -1.98 -15.63 15.38
C ASP A 53 -1.99 -14.19 15.94
N THR A 54 -1.13 -13.90 16.93
CA THR A 54 -1.04 -12.57 17.55
C THR A 54 -0.50 -11.49 16.59
N PHE A 55 0.17 -11.88 15.51
CA PHE A 55 0.77 -10.95 14.55
C PHE A 55 -0.21 -10.55 13.44
N ASN A 56 -1.22 -11.40 13.16
CA ASN A 56 -2.23 -11.14 12.12
C ASN A 56 -3.55 -11.83 12.46
N TYR A 57 -4.43 -11.13 13.15
CA TYR A 57 -5.69 -11.67 13.65
C TYR A 57 -6.89 -10.78 13.34
N VAL A 58 -8.08 -11.37 13.42
CA VAL A 58 -9.34 -10.64 13.29
C VAL A 58 -9.99 -10.54 14.68
N THR A 59 -10.32 -9.32 15.07
CA THR A 59 -11.01 -9.05 16.34
C THR A 59 -12.46 -9.55 16.31
N GLU A 60 -13.12 -9.64 17.46
CA GLU A 60 -14.56 -9.96 17.56
C GLU A 60 -15.46 -8.99 16.76
N LYS A 61 -14.98 -7.77 16.52
CA LYS A 61 -15.67 -6.75 15.71
C LYS A 61 -15.39 -6.87 14.22
N GLY A 62 -14.68 -7.92 13.78
CA GLY A 62 -14.33 -8.15 12.38
C GLY A 62 -13.19 -7.28 11.84
N MET A 63 -12.49 -6.54 12.70
CA MET A 63 -11.34 -5.73 12.27
C MET A 63 -10.06 -6.57 12.31
N ARG A 64 -9.26 -6.52 11.24
CA ARG A 64 -7.93 -7.14 11.21
C ARG A 64 -6.92 -6.26 11.95
N LYS A 65 -6.03 -6.89 12.68
CA LYS A 65 -5.01 -6.24 13.50
C LYS A 65 -3.78 -7.14 13.65
N GLY A 66 -2.71 -6.56 14.21
CA GLY A 66 -1.45 -7.22 14.50
C GLY A 66 -0.29 -6.60 13.75
N TYR A 67 0.93 -6.87 14.22
CA TYR A 67 2.15 -6.26 13.68
C TYR A 67 2.32 -6.51 12.18
N SER A 68 2.15 -7.76 11.73
CA SER A 68 2.29 -8.12 10.31
C SER A 68 1.23 -7.44 9.43
N TYR A 69 0.01 -7.32 9.93
CA TYR A 69 -1.04 -6.59 9.24
C TYR A 69 -0.68 -5.11 9.07
N GLU A 70 -0.28 -4.44 10.14
CA GLU A 70 0.05 -3.00 10.12
C GLU A 70 1.28 -2.71 9.24
N LEU A 71 2.27 -3.61 9.24
CA LEU A 71 3.43 -3.53 8.34
C LEU A 71 3.02 -3.62 6.87
N LEU A 72 2.17 -4.59 6.52
CA LEU A 72 1.67 -4.74 5.15
C LEU A 72 0.81 -3.56 4.72
N GLU A 73 -0.07 -3.04 5.57
CA GLU A 73 -0.83 -1.82 5.26
C GLU A 73 0.07 -0.60 5.03
N THR A 74 1.16 -0.51 5.78
CA THR A 74 2.19 0.53 5.55
C THR A 74 2.84 0.33 4.17
N LEU A 75 3.20 -0.90 3.82
CA LEU A 75 3.76 -1.25 2.52
C LEU A 75 2.77 -0.95 1.37
N ALA A 76 1.48 -1.21 1.57
CA ALA A 76 0.42 -0.84 0.64
C ALA A 76 0.45 0.66 0.30
N GLY A 77 0.64 1.51 1.32
CA GLY A 77 0.74 2.96 1.15
C GLY A 77 1.91 3.41 0.26
N TYR A 78 3.01 2.65 0.23
CA TYR A 78 4.17 2.95 -0.61
C TYR A 78 4.10 2.34 -2.01
N THR A 79 3.48 1.16 -2.14
CA THR A 79 3.50 0.37 -3.38
C THR A 79 2.24 0.53 -4.22
N GLY A 80 1.14 0.99 -3.61
CA GLY A 80 -0.19 0.97 -4.20
C GLY A 80 -0.76 -0.45 -4.36
N TRP A 81 -0.18 -1.45 -3.68
CA TRP A 81 -0.71 -2.81 -3.69
C TRP A 81 -1.95 -2.91 -2.81
N LYS A 82 -2.82 -3.85 -3.14
CA LYS A 82 -3.92 -4.28 -2.26
C LYS A 82 -3.65 -5.68 -1.75
N PHE A 83 -3.83 -5.88 -0.46
CA PHE A 83 -3.64 -7.17 0.18
C PHE A 83 -4.98 -7.87 0.39
N GLU A 84 -5.07 -9.12 -0.08
CA GLU A 84 -6.16 -10.04 0.22
C GLU A 84 -5.65 -11.11 1.18
N TYR A 85 -6.30 -11.25 2.34
CA TYR A 85 -5.87 -12.16 3.38
C TYR A 85 -6.60 -13.49 3.27
N VAL A 86 -5.83 -14.56 3.02
CA VAL A 86 -6.30 -15.94 2.91
C VAL A 86 -6.07 -16.66 4.24
N ALA A 87 -7.13 -17.03 4.93
CA ALA A 87 -7.01 -17.78 6.18
C ALA A 87 -6.45 -19.18 5.91
N CYS A 88 -5.43 -19.57 6.65
CA CYS A 88 -4.80 -20.88 6.55
C CYS A 88 -4.12 -21.25 7.88
N ASN A 89 -3.97 -22.54 8.16
CA ASN A 89 -3.11 -23.02 9.24
C ASN A 89 -1.65 -23.11 8.73
N TRP A 90 -0.72 -23.39 9.65
CA TRP A 90 0.71 -23.41 9.34
C TRP A 90 1.07 -24.27 8.11
N THR A 91 0.66 -25.51 8.08
CA THR A 91 0.98 -26.42 6.97
C THR A 91 0.31 -26.00 5.66
N ASP A 92 -0.97 -25.64 5.72
CA ASP A 92 -1.76 -25.22 4.57
C ASP A 92 -1.21 -23.91 3.95
N CYS A 93 -0.75 -22.96 4.76
CA CYS A 93 -0.12 -21.74 4.25
C CYS A 93 1.15 -22.01 3.44
N PHE A 94 2.00 -22.96 3.88
CA PHE A 94 3.19 -23.35 3.12
C PHE A 94 2.83 -24.00 1.80
N GLU A 95 1.86 -24.90 1.79
CA GLU A 95 1.39 -25.55 0.57
C GLU A 95 0.80 -24.51 -0.40
N LYS A 96 -0.02 -23.61 0.10
CA LYS A 96 -0.62 -22.52 -0.69
C LYS A 96 0.44 -21.58 -1.29
N LEU A 97 1.50 -21.27 -0.53
CA LEU A 97 2.61 -20.46 -1.05
C LEU A 97 3.34 -21.18 -2.19
N GLN A 98 3.65 -22.46 -2.01
CA GLN A 98 4.34 -23.26 -3.03
C GLN A 98 3.49 -23.46 -4.30
N ASN A 99 2.18 -23.59 -4.14
CA ASN A 99 1.23 -23.75 -5.26
C ASN A 99 0.85 -22.42 -5.92
N GLY A 100 1.29 -21.29 -5.39
CA GLY A 100 0.93 -19.96 -5.90
C GLY A 100 -0.52 -19.57 -5.61
N GLU A 101 -1.15 -20.17 -4.60
CA GLU A 101 -2.48 -19.78 -4.14
C GLU A 101 -2.42 -18.53 -3.24
N ILE A 102 -1.30 -18.32 -2.56
CA ILE A 102 -0.93 -17.07 -1.89
C ILE A 102 0.43 -16.60 -2.42
N ASP A 103 0.67 -15.29 -2.34
CA ASP A 103 1.87 -14.64 -2.88
C ASP A 103 2.88 -14.30 -1.79
N ILE A 104 2.40 -14.05 -0.56
CA ILE A 104 3.21 -13.68 0.60
C ILE A 104 2.75 -14.47 1.83
N LEU A 105 3.71 -14.88 2.64
CA LEU A 105 3.51 -15.44 3.96
C LEU A 105 4.47 -14.76 4.93
N GLY A 106 3.94 -14.05 5.92
CA GLY A 106 4.70 -13.39 6.99
C GLY A 106 4.96 -14.31 8.17
N ASP A 107 5.70 -13.80 9.16
CA ASP A 107 5.95 -14.43 10.47
C ASP A 107 6.65 -15.80 10.37
N ILE A 108 7.51 -15.95 9.34
CA ILE A 108 8.26 -17.17 9.06
C ILE A 108 9.72 -16.97 9.43
N ALA A 109 10.24 -17.84 10.28
CA ALA A 109 11.66 -17.86 10.58
C ALA A 109 12.47 -18.28 9.34
N TYR A 110 13.56 -17.57 9.07
CA TYR A 110 14.53 -17.94 8.06
C TYR A 110 15.24 -19.24 8.44
N THR A 111 15.32 -20.16 7.49
CA THR A 111 16.21 -21.35 7.55
C THR A 111 16.75 -21.65 6.16
N GLU A 112 17.98 -22.18 6.08
CA GLU A 112 18.58 -22.56 4.79
C GLU A 112 17.71 -23.58 4.01
N GLU A 113 17.12 -24.56 4.70
CA GLU A 113 16.23 -25.53 4.08
C GLU A 113 15.03 -24.89 3.36
N ARG A 114 14.53 -23.78 3.91
CA ARG A 114 13.38 -23.08 3.33
C ARG A 114 13.74 -22.26 2.10
N THR A 115 14.99 -21.81 1.98
CA THR A 115 15.44 -21.03 0.82
C THR A 115 15.40 -21.81 -0.49
N ASP A 116 15.41 -23.13 -0.44
CA ASP A 116 15.24 -23.98 -1.62
C ASP A 116 13.82 -23.94 -2.21
N ARG A 117 12.86 -23.45 -1.43
CA ARG A 117 11.43 -23.53 -1.76
C ARG A 117 10.73 -22.18 -1.79
N MET A 118 11.30 -21.14 -1.19
CA MET A 118 10.72 -19.82 -1.10
C MET A 118 11.78 -18.73 -1.06
N LEU A 119 11.41 -17.53 -1.49
CA LEU A 119 12.25 -16.34 -1.39
C LEU A 119 11.98 -15.65 -0.07
N PHE A 120 13.03 -15.16 0.56
CA PHE A 120 12.97 -14.31 1.74
C PHE A 120 13.29 -12.88 1.36
N SER A 121 12.75 -11.92 2.12
CA SER A 121 13.17 -10.52 2.04
C SER A 121 14.60 -10.35 2.54
N ASP A 122 15.32 -9.38 1.98
CA ASP A 122 16.70 -9.07 2.41
C ASP A 122 16.75 -8.63 3.87
N GLU A 123 15.71 -7.91 4.33
CA GLU A 123 15.58 -7.46 5.71
C GLU A 123 14.46 -8.23 6.43
N PRO A 124 14.68 -8.64 7.68
CA PRO A 124 13.66 -9.35 8.45
C PRO A 124 12.52 -8.40 8.87
N MET A 125 11.30 -8.92 8.94
CA MET A 125 10.15 -8.19 9.47
C MET A 125 10.31 -7.82 10.95
N GLY A 126 11.04 -8.66 11.70
CA GLY A 126 11.28 -8.46 13.13
C GLY A 126 12.31 -9.45 13.66
N ILE A 127 12.72 -9.24 14.90
CA ILE A 127 13.65 -10.11 15.63
C ILE A 127 12.98 -10.52 16.92
N GLU A 128 12.84 -11.82 17.13
CA GLU A 128 12.32 -12.40 18.37
C GLU A 128 13.45 -12.88 19.28
N LYS A 129 13.24 -12.74 20.58
CA LYS A 129 14.14 -13.28 21.61
C LYS A 129 13.37 -14.25 22.47
N TYR A 130 13.91 -15.43 22.61
CA TYR A 130 13.36 -16.49 23.46
C TYR A 130 14.21 -16.64 24.71
N TYR A 131 13.53 -16.79 25.86
CA TYR A 131 14.17 -16.98 27.15
C TYR A 131 13.62 -18.26 27.78
N LEU A 132 14.51 -19.01 28.45
CA LEU A 132 14.08 -20.10 29.31
C LEU A 132 13.63 -19.52 30.64
N TYR A 133 12.48 -19.98 31.09
CA TYR A 133 11.93 -19.63 32.40
C TYR A 133 12.03 -20.85 33.29
N ALA A 134 12.48 -20.66 34.53
CA ALA A 134 12.43 -21.65 35.59
C ALA A 134 11.55 -21.14 36.71
N ASP A 135 10.98 -22.06 37.47
CA ASP A 135 10.27 -21.68 38.70
C ASP A 135 11.29 -21.06 39.70
N PHE A 136 10.96 -19.88 40.20
CA PHE A 136 11.78 -19.14 41.15
C PHE A 136 12.02 -19.93 42.45
N LEU A 137 11.12 -20.85 42.83
CA LEU A 137 11.21 -21.71 44.00
C LEU A 137 11.85 -23.06 43.73
N SER A 138 12.34 -23.32 42.53
CA SER A 138 13.01 -24.58 42.16
C SER A 138 14.45 -24.55 42.62
N ASP A 139 14.73 -25.12 43.78
CA ASP A 139 16.11 -25.29 44.31
C ASP A 139 16.97 -26.25 43.47
N ASP A 140 16.35 -27.03 42.59
CA ASP A 140 17.02 -28.06 41.77
C ASP A 140 17.73 -27.49 40.51
N ILE A 141 17.53 -26.20 40.18
CA ILE A 141 18.14 -25.53 39.02
C ILE A 141 19.06 -24.39 39.47
N SER A 142 19.71 -24.54 40.63
CA SER A 142 20.75 -23.61 41.03
C SER A 142 22.05 -23.88 40.27
N SER A 143 22.50 -22.89 39.54
CA SER A 143 23.82 -22.86 38.87
C SER A 143 25.00 -22.95 39.80
#